data_bd0359c8841468a73b5a1022f095d6af
#
_entry.id   bd0359c8841468a73b5a1022f095d6af
#
_cell.length_a   1.000
_cell.length_b   1.000
_cell.length_c   1.000
_cell.angle_alpha   90.00
_cell.angle_beta   90.00
_cell.angle_gamma   90.00
#
_symmetry.space_group_name_H-M   'P 1'
#
loop_
_entity.id
_entity.type
_entity.pdbx_description
1 polymer ?
#
loop_
_entity_poly.entity_id
_entity_poly.type
_entity_poly.pdbx_seq_one_letter_code
_entity_poly.pdbx_strand_id
1 'polypeptide(L)'
;MKMIKTETAVQVSLKIEAMIDGEFERFTFQEAGRLVSLNDHQHYLTYTEHQVGQATPVRMRLDAGALSVTRNGARRTRLQFNPQEPTLSHYRTEYGVLSLQVETAEAVSEMDWAAAQGHLRLRYRLRNESGLIGNYYLDLSFER
;
A
#
# COMPACT_ATOMS: atom_id res chain seq x y z
N MET A 1 -1.48 15.03 -26.59
CA MET A 1 -0.36 14.50 -25.78
C MET A 1 -0.38 12.98 -25.80
N LYS A 2 0.72 12.38 -26.14
CA LYS A 2 0.84 10.92 -26.14
C LYS A 2 1.03 10.42 -24.71
N MET A 3 0.16 9.53 -24.26
CA MET A 3 0.41 8.77 -23.04
C MET A 3 1.43 7.68 -23.34
N ILE A 4 2.57 7.71 -22.62
CA ILE A 4 3.60 6.70 -22.74
C ILE A 4 3.54 5.83 -21.49
N LYS A 5 3.15 4.57 -21.68
CA LYS A 5 3.19 3.56 -20.61
C LYS A 5 4.57 2.94 -20.59
N THR A 6 5.25 3.02 -19.46
CA THR A 6 6.50 2.30 -19.25
C THR A 6 6.34 1.28 -18.14
N GLU A 7 6.97 0.13 -18.30
CA GLU A 7 7.02 -0.93 -17.28
C GLU A 7 8.47 -1.30 -17.05
N THR A 8 8.88 -1.29 -15.78
CA THR A 8 10.24 -1.64 -15.40
C THR A 8 10.19 -2.73 -14.32
N ALA A 9 10.94 -3.80 -14.54
CA ALA A 9 11.09 -4.85 -13.53
C ALA A 9 11.91 -4.30 -12.35
N VAL A 10 11.42 -4.50 -11.14
CA VAL A 10 12.06 -4.02 -9.91
C VAL A 10 12.02 -5.11 -8.85
N GLN A 11 12.90 -4.99 -7.85
CA GLN A 11 12.84 -5.77 -6.63
C GLN A 11 12.14 -4.95 -5.56
N VAL A 12 11.17 -5.55 -4.91
CA VAL A 12 10.35 -4.91 -3.88
C VAL A 12 10.71 -5.47 -2.52
N SER A 13 11.01 -4.59 -1.58
CA SER A 13 11.22 -4.94 -0.17
C SER A 13 10.18 -4.22 0.65
N LEU A 14 9.40 -4.96 1.41
CA LEU A 14 8.32 -4.40 2.22
C LEU A 14 8.40 -4.93 3.63
N LYS A 15 8.30 -4.04 4.60
CA LYS A 15 8.14 -4.38 6.01
C LYS A 15 6.89 -3.69 6.53
N ILE A 16 6.01 -4.47 7.16
CA ILE A 16 4.84 -3.94 7.84
C ILE A 16 4.95 -4.33 9.30
N GLU A 17 4.87 -3.34 10.18
CA GLU A 17 4.79 -3.57 11.62
C GLU A 17 3.42 -3.11 12.10
N ALA A 18 2.75 -3.93 12.88
CA ALA A 18 1.40 -3.67 13.34
C ALA A 18 1.29 -3.92 14.84
N MET A 19 0.58 -3.02 15.53
CA MET A 19 0.18 -3.22 16.91
C MET A 19 -1.33 -3.34 16.92
N ILE A 20 -1.83 -4.55 17.15
CA ILE A 20 -3.25 -4.88 17.13
C ILE A 20 -3.61 -5.55 18.44
N ASP A 21 -4.57 -4.97 19.18
CA ASP A 21 -5.01 -5.48 20.49
C ASP A 21 -3.86 -5.71 21.47
N GLY A 22 -2.86 -4.80 21.46
CA GLY A 22 -1.69 -4.92 22.33
C GLY A 22 -0.64 -5.92 21.88
N GLU A 23 -0.87 -6.60 20.75
CA GLU A 23 0.07 -7.56 20.19
C GLU A 23 0.81 -6.96 19.01
N PHE A 24 2.13 -7.17 18.97
CA PHE A 24 2.99 -6.72 17.90
C PHE A 24 3.15 -7.82 16.85
N GLU A 25 2.96 -7.45 15.59
CA GLU A 25 3.19 -8.33 14.45
C GLU A 25 4.10 -7.65 13.44
N ARG A 26 4.94 -8.44 12.78
CA ARG A 26 5.81 -7.95 11.72
C ARG A 26 5.71 -8.88 10.51
N PHE A 27 5.51 -8.28 9.35
CA PHE A 27 5.50 -8.98 8.08
C PHE A 27 6.58 -8.40 7.18
N THR A 28 7.35 -9.27 6.54
CA THR A 28 8.38 -8.86 5.58
C THR A 28 8.18 -9.60 4.27
N PHE A 29 8.36 -8.87 3.17
CA PHE A 29 8.23 -9.42 1.84
C PHE A 29 9.41 -8.99 0.97
N GLN A 30 9.95 -9.94 0.20
CA GLN A 30 10.97 -9.70 -0.82
C GLN A 30 10.40 -10.28 -2.11
N GLU A 31 9.94 -9.43 -3.01
CA GLU A 31 9.19 -9.88 -4.19
C GLU A 31 9.70 -9.22 -5.45
N ALA A 32 9.59 -9.93 -6.55
CA ALA A 32 9.76 -9.33 -7.86
C ALA A 32 8.50 -8.52 -8.18
N GLY A 33 8.67 -7.33 -8.71
CA GLY A 33 7.53 -6.47 -9.05
C GLY A 33 7.78 -5.68 -10.31
N ARG A 34 6.85 -4.79 -10.61
CA ARG A 34 6.94 -3.89 -11.76
C ARG A 34 6.55 -2.48 -11.36
N LEU A 35 7.35 -1.52 -11.78
CA LEU A 35 6.97 -0.12 -11.73
C LEU A 35 6.32 0.23 -13.05
N VAL A 36 5.06 0.66 -13.00
CA VAL A 36 4.27 1.01 -14.19
C VAL A 36 4.00 2.51 -14.14
N SER A 37 4.52 3.24 -15.12
CA SER A 37 4.30 4.67 -15.23
C SER A 37 3.46 4.94 -16.46
N LEU A 38 2.27 5.53 -16.26
CA LEU A 38 1.35 5.85 -17.34
C LEU A 38 1.65 7.23 -17.95
N ASN A 39 2.15 8.14 -17.10
CA ASN A 39 2.59 9.48 -17.48
C ASN A 39 3.45 10.04 -16.34
N ASP A 40 3.79 11.32 -16.39
CA ASP A 40 4.63 11.95 -15.36
C ASP A 40 3.96 12.04 -13.99
N HIS A 41 2.65 11.76 -13.91
CA HIS A 41 1.85 11.96 -12.70
C HIS A 41 1.17 10.69 -12.19
N GLN A 42 1.31 9.56 -12.89
CA GLN A 42 0.66 8.30 -12.49
C GLN A 42 1.67 7.16 -12.48
N HIS A 43 2.01 6.72 -11.28
CA HIS A 43 3.01 5.67 -11.08
C HIS A 43 2.44 4.60 -10.15
N TYR A 44 2.52 3.37 -10.60
CA TYR A 44 2.00 2.21 -9.88
C TYR A 44 3.10 1.19 -9.66
N LEU A 45 3.11 0.60 -8.47
CA LEU A 45 3.96 -0.55 -8.17
C LEU A 45 3.06 -1.76 -8.03
N THR A 46 3.33 -2.81 -8.81
CA THR A 46 2.57 -4.06 -8.74
C THR A 46 3.49 -5.21 -8.39
N TYR A 47 3.03 -6.07 -7.51
CA TYR A 47 3.73 -7.27 -7.11
C TYR A 47 2.76 -8.23 -6.44
N THR A 48 3.22 -9.44 -6.12
CA THR A 48 2.40 -10.42 -5.40
C THR A 48 3.07 -10.74 -4.07
N GLU A 49 2.33 -10.58 -2.98
CA GLU A 49 2.78 -10.96 -1.64
C GLU A 49 2.59 -12.46 -1.46
N HIS A 50 3.68 -13.18 -1.19
CA HIS A 50 3.62 -14.61 -0.96
C HIS A 50 3.77 -14.93 0.52
N GLN A 51 2.76 -15.60 1.05
CA GLN A 51 2.76 -16.17 2.40
C GLN A 51 2.40 -17.64 2.30
N VAL A 52 2.61 -18.40 3.37
CA VAL A 52 2.31 -19.83 3.37
C VAL A 52 0.84 -20.05 2.96
N GLY A 53 0.64 -20.74 1.83
CA GLY A 53 -0.67 -21.06 1.32
C GLY A 53 -1.43 -19.90 0.67
N GLN A 54 -0.80 -18.71 0.49
CA GLN A 54 -1.47 -17.56 -0.08
C GLN A 54 -0.56 -16.79 -1.03
N ALA A 55 -1.16 -16.27 -2.11
CA ALA A 55 -0.52 -15.34 -3.03
C ALA A 55 -1.50 -14.19 -3.25
N THR A 56 -1.13 -12.99 -2.79
CA THR A 56 -2.01 -11.83 -2.84
C THR A 56 -1.45 -10.79 -3.79
N PRO A 57 -2.12 -10.54 -4.94
CA PRO A 57 -1.74 -9.44 -5.82
C PRO A 57 -1.92 -8.09 -5.12
N VAL A 58 -0.91 -7.25 -5.24
CA VAL A 58 -0.89 -5.92 -4.64
C VAL A 58 -0.62 -4.88 -5.71
N ARG A 59 -1.34 -3.78 -5.63
CA ARG A 59 -1.11 -2.61 -6.47
C ARG A 59 -1.07 -1.38 -5.60
N MET A 60 0.03 -0.65 -5.70
CA MET A 60 0.19 0.61 -4.98
C MET A 60 0.25 1.75 -5.97
N ARG A 61 -0.51 2.81 -5.71
CA ARG A 61 -0.31 4.08 -6.41
C ARG A 61 0.61 4.94 -5.55
N LEU A 62 1.70 5.43 -6.15
CA LEU A 62 2.79 6.06 -5.40
C LEU A 62 2.87 7.58 -5.59
N ASP A 63 1.96 8.19 -6.35
CA ASP A 63 2.02 9.63 -6.62
C ASP A 63 1.70 10.43 -5.37
N ALA A 64 2.38 11.56 -5.22
CA ALA A 64 2.10 12.50 -4.14
C ALA A 64 0.63 12.94 -4.21
N GLY A 65 -0.07 12.90 -3.07
CA GLY A 65 -1.49 13.26 -3.00
C GLY A 65 -2.45 12.16 -3.41
N ALA A 66 -1.94 11.01 -3.88
CA ALA A 66 -2.78 9.88 -4.32
C ALA A 66 -2.21 8.53 -3.88
N LEU A 67 -1.60 8.48 -2.70
CA LEU A 67 -1.05 7.23 -2.18
C LEU A 67 -2.16 6.25 -1.83
N SER A 68 -2.12 5.06 -2.40
CA SER A 68 -3.08 4.01 -2.08
C SER A 68 -2.48 2.63 -2.24
N VAL A 69 -3.04 1.67 -1.51
CA VAL A 69 -2.66 0.26 -1.56
C VAL A 69 -3.91 -0.56 -1.76
N THR A 70 -3.95 -1.34 -2.84
CA THR A 70 -5.03 -2.27 -3.13
C THR A 70 -4.49 -3.69 -3.06
N ARG A 71 -5.11 -4.53 -2.23
CA ARG A 71 -4.80 -5.95 -2.13
C ARG A 71 -5.99 -6.76 -2.62
N ASN A 72 -5.76 -7.66 -3.58
CA ASN A 72 -6.77 -8.53 -4.16
C ASN A 72 -6.56 -9.97 -3.70
N GLY A 73 -6.74 -10.20 -2.39
CA GLY A 73 -6.70 -11.54 -1.81
C GLY A 73 -8.10 -12.16 -1.76
N ALA A 74 -8.36 -12.98 -0.75
CA ALA A 74 -9.69 -13.53 -0.50
C ALA A 74 -10.71 -12.41 -0.30
N ARG A 75 -10.26 -11.27 0.21
CA ARG A 75 -11.04 -10.03 0.30
C ARG A 75 -10.26 -8.93 -0.41
N ARG A 76 -10.97 -8.12 -1.17
CA ARG A 76 -10.37 -6.94 -1.78
C ARG A 76 -10.38 -5.80 -0.78
N THR A 77 -9.21 -5.23 -0.51
CA THR A 77 -9.08 -4.05 0.34
C THR A 77 -8.37 -2.95 -0.41
N ARG A 78 -8.78 -1.73 -0.17
CA ARG A 78 -8.13 -0.54 -0.73
C ARG A 78 -8.00 0.49 0.37
N LEU A 79 -6.77 0.91 0.65
CA LEU A 79 -6.47 1.94 1.63
C LEU A 79 -5.89 3.14 0.92
N GLN A 80 -6.43 4.33 1.23
CA GLN A 80 -5.90 5.60 0.76
C GLN A 80 -5.24 6.32 1.92
N PHE A 81 -4.10 6.92 1.68
CA PHE A 81 -3.30 7.58 2.72
C PHE A 81 -3.22 9.07 2.45
N ASN A 82 -3.81 9.86 3.33
CA ASN A 82 -3.79 11.32 3.24
C ASN A 82 -3.46 11.90 4.62
N PRO A 83 -2.25 12.49 4.81
CA PRO A 83 -1.89 13.09 6.10
C PRO A 83 -2.76 14.28 6.50
N GLN A 84 -3.49 14.87 5.55
CA GLN A 84 -4.31 16.06 5.80
C GLN A 84 -5.68 15.73 6.37
N GLU A 85 -6.22 14.55 6.04
CA GLU A 85 -7.56 14.16 6.48
C GLU A 85 -7.71 12.65 6.47
N PRO A 86 -8.58 12.10 7.34
CA PRO A 86 -8.91 10.67 7.29
C PRO A 86 -9.59 10.30 5.98
N THR A 87 -9.36 9.06 5.54
CA THR A 87 -10.02 8.51 4.35
C THR A 87 -10.88 7.32 4.76
N LEU A 88 -11.92 7.05 3.98
CA LEU A 88 -12.81 5.91 4.19
C LEU A 88 -12.61 4.88 3.10
N SER A 89 -12.61 3.63 3.52
CA SER A 89 -12.58 2.49 2.63
C SER A 89 -13.73 1.56 2.99
N HIS A 90 -14.36 0.97 1.99
CA HIS A 90 -15.43 0.01 2.17
C HIS A 90 -14.95 -1.35 1.68
N TYR A 91 -15.21 -2.40 2.46
CA TYR A 91 -14.88 -3.75 2.02
C TYR A 91 -16.07 -4.67 2.30
N ARG A 92 -16.25 -5.64 1.41
CA ARG A 92 -17.37 -6.57 1.48
C ARG A 92 -16.94 -7.83 2.22
N THR A 93 -17.77 -8.22 3.18
CA THR A 93 -17.61 -9.49 3.90
C THR A 93 -18.90 -10.31 3.76
N GLU A 94 -18.88 -11.54 4.25
CA GLU A 94 -20.09 -12.37 4.32
C GLU A 94 -21.17 -11.77 5.22
N TYR A 95 -20.79 -10.84 6.10
CA TYR A 95 -21.71 -10.13 7.01
C TYR A 95 -22.18 -8.77 6.46
N GLY A 96 -21.83 -8.46 5.22
CA GLY A 96 -22.19 -7.19 4.57
C GLY A 96 -20.99 -6.29 4.30
N VAL A 97 -21.28 -5.02 4.00
CA VAL A 97 -20.26 -4.02 3.71
C VAL A 97 -19.82 -3.35 5.01
N LEU A 98 -18.54 -3.39 5.29
CA LEU A 98 -17.93 -2.76 6.46
C LEU A 98 -17.14 -1.53 6.04
N SER A 99 -17.09 -0.54 6.92
CA SER A 99 -16.32 0.68 6.70
C SER A 99 -15.01 0.62 7.48
N LEU A 100 -13.94 1.11 6.85
CA LEU A 100 -12.63 1.19 7.43
C LEU A 100 -12.12 2.61 7.27
N GLN A 101 -11.79 3.27 8.38
CA GLN A 101 -11.23 4.60 8.37
C GLN A 101 -9.71 4.52 8.49
N VAL A 102 -9.02 5.27 7.61
CA VAL A 102 -7.56 5.34 7.61
C VAL A 102 -7.15 6.72 8.08
N GLU A 103 -6.43 6.78 9.19
CA GLU A 103 -5.84 8.02 9.70
C GLU A 103 -4.34 7.94 9.47
N THR A 104 -3.81 8.79 8.58
CA THR A 104 -2.40 8.80 8.23
C THR A 104 -1.67 9.85 9.06
N ALA A 105 -0.78 9.40 9.94
CA ALA A 105 0.01 10.31 10.77
C ALA A 105 1.24 10.82 10.01
N GLU A 106 1.82 9.99 9.15
CA GLU A 106 3.03 10.35 8.43
C GLU A 106 3.07 9.61 7.08
N ALA A 107 3.44 10.34 6.04
CA ALA A 107 3.71 9.77 4.72
C ALA A 107 4.95 10.46 4.15
N VAL A 108 6.04 9.71 4.03
CA VAL A 108 7.32 10.21 3.50
C VAL A 108 7.68 9.38 2.29
N SER A 109 7.83 10.03 1.15
CA SER A 109 8.23 9.34 -0.08
C SER A 109 9.42 10.02 -0.72
N GLU A 110 10.37 9.20 -1.17
CA GLU A 110 11.53 9.62 -1.92
C GLU A 110 11.59 8.75 -3.15
N MET A 111 11.20 9.32 -4.30
CA MET A 111 11.03 8.57 -5.53
C MET A 111 11.93 9.11 -6.63
N ASP A 112 12.56 8.20 -7.36
CA ASP A 112 13.30 8.50 -8.59
C ASP A 112 12.70 7.62 -9.69
N TRP A 113 11.72 8.17 -10.41
CA TRP A 113 10.99 7.42 -11.42
C TRP A 113 11.87 7.00 -12.59
N ALA A 114 12.81 7.87 -12.98
CA ALA A 114 13.71 7.58 -14.09
C ALA A 114 14.64 6.42 -13.77
N ALA A 115 15.13 6.33 -12.54
CA ALA A 115 15.97 5.23 -12.09
C ALA A 115 15.18 4.00 -11.67
N ALA A 116 13.86 4.09 -11.61
CA ALA A 116 12.96 3.04 -11.13
C ALA A 116 13.34 2.57 -9.72
N GLN A 117 13.51 3.53 -8.82
CA GLN A 117 13.81 3.26 -7.42
C GLN A 117 13.08 4.25 -6.52
N GLY A 118 12.79 3.83 -5.30
CA GLY A 118 12.11 4.69 -4.36
C GLY A 118 11.97 4.08 -2.98
N HIS A 119 11.58 4.93 -2.04
CA HIS A 119 11.36 4.56 -0.66
C HIS A 119 10.11 5.27 -0.16
N LEU A 120 9.21 4.52 0.47
CA LEU A 120 7.97 5.03 1.04
C LEU A 120 7.86 4.56 2.48
N ARG A 121 7.58 5.49 3.38
CA ARG A 121 7.30 5.18 4.78
C ARG A 121 5.96 5.78 5.16
N LEU A 122 5.09 4.95 5.75
CA LEU A 122 3.77 5.34 6.20
C LEU A 122 3.59 4.96 7.66
N ARG A 123 2.99 5.87 8.44
CA ARG A 123 2.47 5.58 9.77
C ARG A 123 1.00 5.89 9.75
N TYR A 124 0.16 4.92 10.11
CA TYR A 124 -1.27 5.12 10.05
C TYR A 124 -1.99 4.26 11.08
N ARG A 125 -3.23 4.63 11.33
CA ARG A 125 -4.15 3.88 12.18
C ARG A 125 -5.35 3.47 11.36
N LEU A 126 -5.88 2.28 11.66
CA LEU A 126 -7.13 1.80 11.10
C LEU A 126 -8.18 1.78 12.18
N ARG A 127 -9.36 2.28 11.84
CA ARG A 127 -10.53 2.29 12.72
C ARG A 127 -11.72 1.70 11.99
N ASN A 128 -12.57 1.00 12.73
CA ASN A 128 -13.88 0.60 12.24
C ASN A 128 -14.96 1.16 13.17
N GLU A 129 -16.20 0.72 13.00
CA GLU A 129 -17.33 1.20 13.82
C GLU A 129 -17.16 0.87 15.30
N SER A 130 -16.39 -0.17 15.65
CA SER A 130 -16.14 -0.58 17.02
C SER A 130 -14.95 0.15 17.66
N GLY A 131 -14.22 0.99 16.89
CA GLY A 131 -13.09 1.76 17.39
C GLY A 131 -11.79 1.43 16.69
N LEU A 132 -10.68 1.60 17.41
CA LEU A 132 -9.34 1.39 16.88
C LEU A 132 -9.07 -0.10 16.62
N ILE A 133 -8.67 -0.41 15.37
CA ILE A 133 -8.23 -1.75 15.01
C ILE A 133 -6.75 -1.92 15.33
N GLY A 134 -5.91 -0.96 14.91
CA GLY A 134 -4.49 -1.06 15.16
C GLY A 134 -3.70 0.14 14.66
N ASN A 135 -2.43 0.14 15.04
CA ASN A 135 -1.42 1.12 14.59
C ASN A 135 -0.45 0.39 13.68
N TYR A 136 -0.10 1.03 12.55
CA TYR A 136 0.69 0.39 11.50
C TYR A 136 1.84 1.27 11.07
N TYR A 137 2.95 0.62 10.75
CA TYR A 137 4.09 1.24 10.11
C TYR A 137 4.44 0.42 8.87
N LEU A 138 4.49 1.09 7.73
CA LEU A 138 4.83 0.46 6.45
C LEU A 138 6.11 1.09 5.93
N ASP A 139 7.08 0.25 5.59
CA ASP A 139 8.36 0.65 5.02
C ASP A 139 8.56 -0.13 3.72
N LEU A 140 8.47 0.58 2.61
CA LEU A 140 8.56 0.02 1.27
C LEU A 140 9.76 0.60 0.54
N SER A 141 10.57 -0.25 -0.05
CA SER A 141 11.57 0.20 -1.02
C SER A 141 11.50 -0.66 -2.27
N PHE A 142 11.84 -0.06 -3.40
CA PHE A 142 11.96 -0.79 -4.64
C PHE A 142 13.14 -0.25 -5.44
N GLU A 143 13.76 -1.12 -6.21
CA GLU A 143 14.87 -0.77 -7.08
C GLU A 143 14.95 -1.75 -8.25
N ARG A 144 15.52 -1.26 -9.34
CA ARG A 144 15.74 -2.05 -10.53
C ARG A 144 16.74 -3.20 -10.28
#